data_dd4755a708be4f448e33f810f450613b
#
_entry.id   dd4755a708be4f448e33f810f450613b
#
_cell.length_a   1.000
_cell.length_b   1.000
_cell.length_c   1.000
_cell.angle_alpha   90.00
_cell.angle_beta   90.00
_cell.angle_gamma   90.00
#
_symmetry.space_group_name_H-M   'P 1'
#
loop_
_entity.id
_entity.type
_entity.pdbx_description
1 polymer ?
#
loop_
_entity_poly.entity_id
_entity_poly.type
_entity_poly.pdbx_seq_one_letter_code
_entity_poly.pdbx_strand_id
1 'polypeptide(L)'
;MNVSIEWLTQRVDDAPTNFDPGVPHRTALESRMAWQALKRRATVGDEVWAFANPSSTWRKLGRCMGYAVVRDGEVVESIVTIKQ
;
A
#
# COMPACT_ATOMS: atom_id res chain seq x y z
N MET A 1 6.61 -0.28 -9.20
CA MET A 1 5.99 1.05 -9.13
C MET A 1 6.57 1.83 -7.98
N ASN A 2 6.95 3.06 -8.22
CA ASN A 2 7.44 3.94 -7.16
C ASN A 2 6.26 4.68 -6.52
N VAL A 3 6.03 4.42 -5.25
CA VAL A 3 4.98 5.09 -4.49
C VAL A 3 5.54 6.40 -3.93
N SER A 4 4.88 7.50 -4.28
CA SER A 4 5.27 8.82 -3.77
C SER A 4 4.82 8.97 -2.31
N ILE A 5 5.64 9.65 -1.51
CA ILE A 5 5.29 9.98 -0.13
C ILE A 5 3.98 10.80 -0.06
N GLU A 6 3.67 11.55 -1.11
CA GLU A 6 2.45 12.36 -1.20
C GLU A 6 1.19 11.52 -1.37
N TRP A 7 1.33 10.25 -1.75
CA TRP A 7 0.19 9.34 -1.93
C TRP A 7 -0.27 8.70 -0.63
N LEU A 8 0.48 8.84 0.46
CA LEU A 8 0.13 8.27 1.75
C LEU A 8 -1.14 8.91 2.29
N THR A 9 -2.09 8.09 2.72
CA THR A 9 -3.39 8.56 3.17
C THR A 9 -3.61 8.38 4.66
N GLN A 10 -3.16 7.25 5.22
CA GLN A 10 -3.45 6.93 6.61
C GLN A 10 -2.40 5.95 7.14
N ARG A 11 -1.94 6.20 8.36
CA ARG A 11 -1.06 5.25 9.04
C ARG A 11 -1.86 4.01 9.46
N VAL A 12 -1.26 2.84 9.28
CA VAL A 12 -1.89 1.55 9.57
C VAL A 12 -1.02 0.81 10.58
N ASP A 13 -1.56 0.53 11.76
CA ASP A 13 -0.83 -0.17 12.80
C ASP A 13 -1.03 -1.68 12.74
N ASP A 14 -2.24 -2.11 12.40
CA ASP A 14 -2.61 -3.52 12.34
C ASP A 14 -3.02 -3.93 10.93
N ALA A 15 -2.94 -5.23 10.64
CA ALA A 15 -3.40 -5.76 9.37
C ALA A 15 -4.87 -5.40 9.13
N PRO A 16 -5.22 -4.90 7.95
CA PRO A 16 -6.62 -4.64 7.62
C PRO A 16 -7.44 -5.92 7.70
N THR A 17 -8.61 -5.84 8.30
CA THR A 17 -9.53 -6.99 8.40
C THR A 17 -10.29 -7.23 7.11
N ASN A 18 -10.33 -6.22 6.25
CA ASN A 18 -11.09 -6.27 5.00
C ASN A 18 -10.29 -5.59 3.90
N PHE A 19 -9.81 -6.38 2.95
CA PHE A 19 -9.20 -5.86 1.73
C PHE A 19 -10.35 -5.66 0.75
N ASP A 20 -10.57 -4.42 0.34
CA ASP A 20 -11.70 -4.00 -0.46
C ASP A 20 -11.97 -4.97 -1.63
N PRO A 21 -13.19 -5.51 -1.74
CA PRO A 21 -13.55 -6.43 -2.80
C PRO A 21 -13.85 -5.75 -4.15
N GLY A 22 -13.77 -4.43 -4.26
CA GLY A 22 -14.20 -3.67 -5.44
C GLY A 22 -13.63 -4.17 -6.76
N VAL A 23 -12.40 -3.78 -7.09
CA VAL A 23 -11.67 -4.30 -8.26
C VAL A 23 -10.25 -4.63 -7.79
N PRO A 24 -10.07 -5.74 -7.10
CA PRO A 24 -8.78 -6.08 -6.51
C PRO A 24 -7.77 -6.46 -7.58
N HIS A 25 -6.56 -5.95 -7.45
CA HIS A 25 -5.41 -6.42 -8.21
C HIS A 25 -5.01 -7.83 -7.77
N ARG A 26 -5.36 -8.18 -6.54
CA ARG A 26 -5.05 -9.46 -5.91
C ARG A 26 -6.29 -10.01 -5.23
N THR A 27 -6.35 -11.33 -5.06
CA THR A 27 -7.38 -11.95 -4.22
C THR A 27 -7.18 -11.50 -2.76
N ALA A 28 -8.21 -11.70 -1.92
CA ALA A 28 -8.10 -11.38 -0.51
C ALA A 28 -6.96 -12.15 0.16
N LEU A 29 -6.76 -13.41 -0.21
CA LEU A 29 -5.66 -14.22 0.31
C LEU A 29 -4.31 -13.67 -0.13
N GLU A 30 -4.16 -13.34 -1.40
CA GLU A 30 -2.92 -12.77 -1.93
C GLU A 30 -2.59 -11.43 -1.27
N SER A 31 -3.60 -10.58 -1.06
CA SER A 31 -3.42 -9.30 -0.38
C SER A 31 -2.96 -9.49 1.06
N ARG A 32 -3.54 -10.48 1.75
CA ARG A 32 -3.16 -10.80 3.13
C ARG A 32 -1.73 -11.32 3.21
N MET A 33 -1.34 -12.18 2.28
CA MET A 33 0.02 -12.72 2.20
C MET A 33 1.03 -11.61 1.87
N ALA A 34 0.68 -10.72 0.96
CA ALA A 34 1.52 -9.58 0.61
C ALA A 34 1.69 -8.64 1.80
N TRP A 35 0.62 -8.40 2.56
CA TRP A 35 0.69 -7.62 3.80
C TRP A 35 1.65 -8.23 4.81
N GLN A 36 1.54 -9.55 5.03
CA GLN A 36 2.42 -10.24 5.97
C GLN A 36 3.88 -10.16 5.55
N ALA A 37 4.16 -10.29 4.25
CA ALA A 37 5.51 -10.17 3.72
C ALA A 37 6.04 -8.75 3.90
N LEU A 38 5.20 -7.74 3.69
CA LEU A 38 5.56 -6.34 3.89
C LEU A 38 5.92 -6.07 5.35
N LYS A 39 5.12 -6.58 6.28
CA LYS A 39 5.37 -6.41 7.71
C LYS A 39 6.66 -7.07 8.15
N ARG A 40 7.02 -8.20 7.55
CA ARG A 40 8.29 -8.88 7.86
C ARG A 40 9.51 -8.09 7.41
N ARG A 41 9.37 -7.26 6.37
CA ARG A 41 10.45 -6.42 5.88
C ARG A 41 10.60 -5.12 6.68
N ALA A 42 9.54 -4.74 7.40
CA ALA A 42 9.58 -3.56 8.25
C ALA A 42 10.47 -3.83 9.47
N THR A 43 11.27 -2.83 9.84
CA THR A 43 12.14 -2.91 11.02
C THR A 43 11.58 -2.01 12.12
N VAL A 44 12.17 -2.10 13.31
CA VAL A 44 11.77 -1.27 14.44
C VAL A 44 11.92 0.21 14.06
N GLY A 45 10.88 1.00 14.30
CA GLY A 45 10.86 2.40 13.94
C GLY A 45 10.26 2.72 12.58
N ASP A 46 10.06 1.70 11.73
CA ASP A 46 9.37 1.90 10.47
C ASP A 46 7.87 2.09 10.70
N GLU A 47 7.25 2.85 9.82
CA GLU A 47 5.80 3.05 9.80
C GLU A 47 5.21 2.37 8.58
N VAL A 48 3.99 1.88 8.71
CA VAL A 48 3.22 1.34 7.59
C VAL A 48 2.06 2.28 7.31
N TRP A 49 1.91 2.65 6.05
CA TRP A 49 0.88 3.60 5.62
C TRP A 49 0.07 3.01 4.48
N ALA A 50 -1.24 3.28 4.50
CA ALA A 50 -2.07 3.09 3.33
C ALA A 50 -1.77 4.19 2.32
N PHE A 51 -1.86 3.88 1.03
CA PHE A 51 -1.69 4.88 -0.01
C PHE A 51 -2.75 4.74 -1.10
N ALA A 52 -2.99 5.85 -1.78
CA ALA A 52 -3.80 5.89 -2.99
C ALA A 52 -3.25 7.00 -3.88
N ASN A 53 -3.05 6.72 -5.17
CA ASN A 53 -2.54 7.74 -6.05
C ASN A 53 -3.64 8.78 -6.36
N PRO A 54 -3.27 10.06 -6.49
CA PRO A 54 -4.25 11.11 -6.77
C PRO A 54 -4.82 11.01 -8.18
N SER A 55 -6.02 11.54 -8.37
CA SER A 55 -6.71 11.50 -9.67
C SER A 55 -5.90 12.11 -10.80
N SER A 56 -5.03 13.07 -10.49
CA SER A 56 -4.15 13.68 -11.49
C SER A 56 -3.19 12.69 -12.16
N THR A 57 -2.94 11.53 -11.54
CA THR A 57 -2.04 10.49 -12.07
C THR A 57 -2.79 9.33 -12.73
N TRP A 58 -4.11 9.27 -12.62
CA TRP A 58 -4.90 8.12 -13.08
C TRP A 58 -4.81 7.90 -14.58
N ARG A 59 -4.69 8.96 -15.34
CA ARG A 59 -4.58 8.89 -16.80
C ARG A 59 -3.36 8.09 -17.25
N LYS A 60 -2.26 8.24 -16.52
CA LYS A 60 -0.97 7.65 -16.85
C LYS A 60 -0.74 6.31 -16.15
N LEU A 61 -1.15 6.20 -14.90
CA LEU A 61 -0.83 5.08 -14.04
C LEU A 61 -2.04 4.19 -13.72
N GLY A 62 -3.27 4.68 -13.99
CA GLY A 62 -4.47 4.06 -13.48
C GLY A 62 -4.63 4.33 -11.99
N ARG A 63 -5.71 3.86 -11.43
CA ARG A 63 -5.99 4.01 -9.99
C ARG A 63 -5.31 2.87 -9.23
N CYS A 64 -4.48 3.22 -8.26
CA CYS A 64 -3.73 2.26 -7.45
C CYS A 64 -3.94 2.55 -5.98
N MET A 65 -4.12 1.51 -5.18
CA MET A 65 -4.19 1.58 -3.72
C MET A 65 -3.40 0.42 -3.12
N GLY A 66 -2.85 0.63 -1.95
CA GLY A 66 -2.09 -0.40 -1.27
C GLY A 66 -1.47 0.10 0.02
N TYR A 67 -0.34 -0.47 0.38
CA TYR A 67 0.37 -0.18 1.62
C TYR A 67 1.85 0.02 1.35
N ALA A 68 2.47 0.87 2.17
CA ALA A 68 3.87 1.21 2.03
C ALA A 68 4.55 1.22 3.40
N VAL A 69 5.81 0.81 3.43
CA VAL A 69 6.66 0.96 4.61
C VAL A 69 7.43 2.27 4.45
N VAL A 70 7.38 3.11 5.46
CA VAL A 70 8.06 4.40 5.49
C VAL A 70 9.17 4.36 6.53
N ARG A 71 10.37 4.72 6.12
CA ARG A 71 11.55 4.79 6.97
C ARG A 71 12.21 6.14 6.77
N ASP A 72 12.38 6.89 7.86
CA ASP A 72 13.03 8.19 7.83
C ASP A 72 12.41 9.14 6.79
N GLY A 73 11.08 9.11 6.68
CA GLY A 73 10.36 9.97 5.75
C GLY A 73 10.35 9.52 4.30
N GLU A 74 10.86 8.31 4.01
CA GLU A 74 10.92 7.78 2.65
C GLU A 74 10.20 6.44 2.54
N VAL A 75 9.56 6.21 1.41
CA VAL A 75 8.93 4.92 1.09
C VAL A 75 10.04 3.96 0.66
N VAL A 76 10.23 2.88 1.42
CA VAL A 76 11.27 1.88 1.15
C VAL A 76 10.73 0.57 0.58
N GLU A 77 9.46 0.26 0.86
CA GLU A 77 8.76 -0.92 0.33
C GLU A 77 7.30 -0.58 0.10
N SER A 78 6.67 -1.24 -0.85
CA SER A 78 5.24 -1.06 -1.08
C SER A 78 4.60 -2.30 -1.71
N ILE A 79 3.31 -2.44 -1.51
CA ILE A 79 2.48 -3.44 -2.19
C ILE A 79 1.23 -2.76 -2.73
N VAL A 80 0.78 -3.20 -3.89
CA VAL A 80 -0.47 -2.73 -4.51
C VAL A 80 -1.52 -3.81 -4.28
N THR A 81 -2.64 -3.44 -3.66
CA THR A 81 -3.74 -4.38 -3.38
C THR A 81 -4.94 -4.14 -4.30
N ILE A 82 -5.09 -2.93 -4.83
CA ILE A 82 -6.14 -2.59 -5.78
C ILE A 82 -5.51 -1.83 -6.95
N LYS A 83 -5.87 -2.22 -8.15
CA LYS A 83 -5.42 -1.54 -9.36
C LYS A 83 -6.53 -1.55 -10.41
N GLN A 84 -6.83 -0.39 -10.94
CA GLN A 84 -7.82 -0.22 -12.00
C GLN A 84 -7.20 0.39 -13.26
#